data_ec9b6005028f61ede7db0d90adbfbdd3
#
_entry.id   ec9b6005028f61ede7db0d90adbfbdd3
#
_cell.length_a   1.000
_cell.length_b   1.000
_cell.length_c   1.000
_cell.angle_alpha   90.00
_cell.angle_beta   90.00
_cell.angle_gamma   90.00
#
_symmetry.space_group_name_H-M   'P 1'
#
loop_
_entity.id
_entity.type
_entity.pdbx_description
1 polymer ?
#
loop_
_entity_poly.entity_id
_entity_poly.type
_entity_poly.pdbx_seq_one_letter_code
_entity_poly.pdbx_strand_id
1 'polypeptide(L)'
;MAERYRDLAGRIDETLNFMAACGMTSATTRDMRETDFYISHEALLLPYEQALTRIDSTTGDWYGCSSHFLWIGDRNRQLEGANVEFRHGVTKPLGMKAAPTQDTAECIGIL
;
A
#
# COMPACT_ATOMS: atom_id res chain seq x y z
N MET A 1 -21.47 -8.00 20.20
CA MET A 1 -20.52 -7.28 19.32
C MET A 1 -20.62 -5.76 19.50
N ALA A 2 -21.79 -5.14 19.42
CA ALA A 2 -21.97 -3.69 19.55
C ALA A 2 -21.50 -3.07 20.88
N GLU A 3 -21.60 -3.78 22.00
CA GLU A 3 -21.18 -3.30 23.31
C GLU A 3 -19.66 -3.15 23.44
N ARG A 4 -18.91 -4.13 22.91
CA ARG A 4 -17.45 -4.07 22.88
C ARG A 4 -16.92 -2.91 22.03
N TYR A 5 -17.59 -2.57 20.94
CA TYR A 5 -17.21 -1.43 20.11
C TYR A 5 -17.54 -0.10 20.80
N ARG A 6 -18.64 -0.02 21.54
CA ARG A 6 -18.98 1.17 22.33
C ARG A 6 -17.99 1.43 23.47
N ASP A 7 -17.56 0.38 24.17
CA ASP A 7 -16.52 0.50 25.20
C ASP A 7 -15.20 0.99 24.61
N LEU A 8 -14.78 0.44 23.47
CA LEU A 8 -13.58 0.90 22.77
C LEU A 8 -13.68 2.35 22.31
N ALA A 9 -14.81 2.74 21.73
CA ALA A 9 -15.05 4.13 21.31
C ALA A 9 -15.01 5.09 22.51
N GLY A 10 -15.64 4.71 23.63
CA GLY A 10 -15.61 5.50 24.86
C GLY A 10 -14.18 5.73 25.38
N ARG A 11 -13.34 4.70 25.36
CA ARG A 11 -11.92 4.83 25.78
C ARG A 11 -11.11 5.73 24.83
N ILE A 12 -11.41 5.68 23.56
CA ILE A 12 -10.78 6.60 22.57
C ILE A 12 -11.19 8.04 22.87
N ASP A 13 -12.48 8.30 23.08
CA ASP A 13 -12.99 9.64 23.42
C ASP A 13 -12.38 10.17 24.72
N GLU A 14 -12.29 9.35 25.76
CA GLU A 14 -11.63 9.73 27.03
C GLU A 14 -10.17 10.09 26.81
N THR A 15 -9.45 9.31 26.00
CA THR A 15 -8.05 9.57 25.69
C THR A 15 -7.88 10.87 24.92
N LEU A 16 -8.70 11.11 23.91
CA LEU A 16 -8.67 12.34 23.13
C LEU A 16 -9.02 13.58 23.98
N ASN A 17 -9.98 13.46 24.88
CA ASN A 17 -10.33 14.52 25.82
C ASN A 17 -9.20 14.84 26.79
N PHE A 18 -8.52 13.80 27.30
CA PHE A 18 -7.32 13.97 28.14
C PHE A 18 -6.19 14.68 27.39
N MET A 19 -5.90 14.24 26.16
CA MET A 19 -4.89 14.88 25.31
C MET A 19 -5.23 16.34 25.05
N ALA A 20 -6.50 16.64 24.76
CA ALA A 20 -6.96 18.01 24.55
C ALA A 20 -6.79 18.88 25.82
N ALA A 21 -7.08 18.34 27.00
CA ALA A 21 -6.85 19.01 28.29
C ALA A 21 -5.35 19.31 28.54
N CYS A 22 -4.46 18.48 27.99
CA CYS A 22 -3.01 18.69 28.01
C CYS A 22 -2.52 19.66 26.90
N GLY A 23 -3.43 20.26 26.13
CA GLY A 23 -3.08 21.20 25.05
C GLY A 23 -2.76 20.52 23.71
N MET A 24 -2.88 19.19 23.62
CA MET A 24 -2.65 18.42 22.41
C MET A 24 -3.96 18.27 21.63
N THR A 25 -4.17 19.15 20.68
CA THR A 25 -5.36 19.15 19.81
C THR A 25 -4.93 19.08 18.34
N SER A 26 -5.87 18.84 17.45
CA SER A 26 -5.61 18.93 16.01
C SER A 26 -5.14 20.30 15.54
N ALA A 27 -5.39 21.37 16.30
CA ALA A 27 -4.88 22.70 15.99
C ALA A 27 -3.41 22.89 16.43
N THR A 28 -2.99 22.23 17.51
CA THR A 28 -1.65 22.42 18.13
C THR A 28 -0.66 21.32 17.76
N THR A 29 -1.13 20.13 17.38
CA THR A 29 -0.30 18.95 17.13
C THR A 29 -0.51 18.45 15.71
N ARG A 30 0.55 18.49 14.90
CA ARG A 30 0.53 18.08 13.50
C ARG A 30 0.07 16.62 13.32
N ASP A 31 0.61 15.73 14.13
CA ASP A 31 0.32 14.27 14.06
C ASP A 31 -1.15 13.92 14.32
N MET A 32 -1.91 14.83 14.96
CA MET A 32 -3.35 14.67 15.12
C MET A 32 -4.17 15.10 13.90
N ARG A 33 -3.56 15.76 12.93
CA ARG A 33 -4.20 16.20 11.68
C ARG A 33 -3.76 15.39 10.48
N GLU A 34 -2.53 14.89 10.52
CA GLU A 34 -1.88 14.21 9.43
C GLU A 34 -1.63 12.76 9.84
N THR A 35 -2.19 11.85 9.10
CA THR A 35 -1.94 10.42 9.24
C THR A 35 -1.35 9.93 7.93
N ASP A 36 -0.24 9.21 8.00
CA ASP A 36 0.29 8.52 6.85
C ASP A 36 -0.73 7.50 6.38
N PHE A 37 -1.21 7.69 5.17
CA PHE A 37 -2.22 6.83 4.55
C PHE A 37 -1.63 6.14 3.35
N TYR A 38 -1.52 4.82 3.44
CA TYR A 38 -1.00 3.98 2.36
C TYR A 38 -2.09 3.07 1.81
N ILE A 39 -2.17 2.99 0.49
CA ILE A 39 -3.04 2.07 -0.22
C ILE A 39 -2.22 1.05 -0.98
N SER A 40 -2.74 -0.16 -1.06
CA SER A 40 -2.14 -1.26 -1.80
C SER A 40 -3.22 -2.11 -2.45
N HIS A 41 -2.92 -2.68 -3.60
CA HIS A 41 -3.81 -3.62 -4.27
C HIS A 41 -3.03 -4.58 -5.18
N GLU A 42 -3.71 -5.61 -5.65
CA GLU A 42 -3.19 -6.53 -6.64
C GLU A 42 -3.16 -5.87 -8.02
N ALA A 43 -2.03 -5.96 -8.72
CA ALA A 43 -1.89 -5.52 -10.10
C ALA A 43 -2.60 -6.50 -11.05
N LEU A 44 -3.92 -6.57 -10.96
CA LEU A 44 -4.74 -7.55 -11.69
C LEU A 44 -5.05 -7.10 -13.12
N LEU A 45 -5.30 -5.81 -13.31
CA LEU A 45 -5.70 -5.23 -14.59
C LEU A 45 -4.59 -4.31 -15.13
N LEU A 46 -3.71 -4.86 -15.95
CA LEU A 46 -2.58 -4.09 -16.52
C LEU A 46 -3.01 -2.82 -17.29
N PRO A 47 -4.10 -2.77 -18.05
CA PRO A 47 -4.55 -1.54 -18.68
C PRO A 47 -4.89 -0.42 -17.67
N TYR A 48 -5.38 -0.79 -16.48
CA TYR A 48 -5.64 0.16 -15.39
C TYR A 48 -4.32 0.70 -14.83
N GLU A 49 -3.37 -0.19 -14.54
CA GLU A 49 -2.06 0.20 -14.03
C GLU A 49 -1.30 1.08 -15.04
N GLN A 50 -1.32 0.70 -16.31
CA GLN A 50 -0.72 1.47 -17.39
C GLN A 50 -1.32 2.88 -17.51
N ALA A 51 -2.63 2.99 -17.42
CA ALA A 51 -3.33 4.28 -17.47
C ALA A 51 -2.94 5.22 -16.33
N LEU A 52 -2.50 4.69 -15.19
CA LEU A 52 -2.05 5.42 -14.01
C LEU A 52 -0.51 5.46 -13.86
N THR A 53 0.24 5.00 -14.85
CA THR A 53 1.69 5.11 -14.86
C THR A 53 2.12 6.46 -15.46
N ARG A 54 3.09 7.11 -14.82
CA ARG A 54 3.60 8.44 -15.21
C ARG A 54 5.12 8.44 -15.18
N ILE A 55 5.70 9.33 -15.97
CA ILE A 55 7.13 9.62 -15.91
C ILE A 55 7.37 10.67 -14.83
N ASP A 56 8.31 10.39 -13.94
CA ASP A 56 8.83 11.41 -13.03
C ASP A 56 9.66 12.42 -13.82
N SER A 57 9.25 13.68 -13.79
CA SER A 57 9.94 14.75 -14.51
C SER A 57 11.34 15.05 -13.96
N THR A 58 11.68 14.57 -12.78
CA THR A 58 12.96 14.80 -12.12
C THR A 58 13.97 13.70 -12.45
N THR A 59 13.56 12.44 -12.41
CA THR A 59 14.43 11.28 -12.61
C THR A 59 14.33 10.68 -14.00
N GLY A 60 13.19 10.85 -14.68
CA GLY A 60 12.88 10.20 -15.96
C GLY A 60 12.34 8.77 -15.80
N ASP A 61 12.18 8.29 -14.57
CA ASP A 61 11.70 6.94 -14.29
C ASP A 61 10.18 6.84 -14.42
N TRP A 62 9.70 5.65 -14.75
CA TRP A 62 8.28 5.36 -14.78
C TRP A 62 7.76 4.97 -13.40
N TYR A 63 6.76 5.69 -12.92
CA TYR A 63 6.09 5.44 -11.64
C TYR A 63 4.64 5.01 -11.81
N GLY A 64 4.23 3.94 -11.12
CA GLY A 64 2.83 3.56 -11.00
C GLY A 64 2.13 4.40 -9.94
N CYS A 65 1.17 5.24 -10.33
CA CYS A 65 0.45 6.14 -9.44
C CYS A 65 -0.88 5.56 -8.91
N SER A 66 -1.16 4.29 -9.16
CA SER A 66 -2.40 3.62 -8.74
C SER A 66 -2.48 3.37 -7.22
N SER A 67 -1.32 3.17 -6.57
CA SER A 67 -1.22 2.89 -5.14
C SER A 67 0.19 3.15 -4.65
N HIS A 68 0.44 3.00 -3.34
CA HIS A 68 1.78 3.08 -2.74
C HIS A 68 2.53 1.76 -2.85
N PHE A 69 1.81 0.64 -2.87
CA PHE A 69 2.36 -0.70 -2.98
C PHE A 69 1.48 -1.57 -3.87
N LEU A 70 2.08 -2.28 -4.81
CA LEU A 70 1.40 -3.25 -5.66
C LEU A 70 1.88 -4.66 -5.34
N TRP A 71 1.01 -5.65 -5.54
CA TRP A 71 1.47 -7.04 -5.52
C TRP A 71 0.98 -7.81 -6.73
N ILE A 72 1.76 -8.82 -7.10
CA ILE A 72 1.41 -9.78 -8.13
C ILE A 72 0.75 -10.98 -7.46
N GLY A 73 -0.43 -11.34 -7.94
CA GLY A 73 -1.17 -12.51 -7.47
C GLY A 73 -0.51 -13.81 -7.92
N ASP A 74 -0.80 -14.88 -7.18
CA ASP A 74 -0.28 -16.22 -7.45
C ASP A 74 -0.49 -16.70 -8.89
N ARG A 75 -1.62 -16.36 -9.50
CA ARG A 75 -1.96 -16.75 -10.88
C ARG A 75 -1.25 -15.96 -11.96
N ASN A 76 -0.67 -14.82 -11.64
CA ASN A 76 -0.10 -13.85 -12.59
C ASN A 76 1.41 -13.69 -12.43
N ARG A 77 2.06 -14.61 -11.73
CA ARG A 77 3.49 -14.55 -11.38
C ARG A 77 4.43 -15.29 -12.32
N GLN A 78 3.96 -15.71 -13.48
CA GLN A 78 4.83 -16.37 -14.48
C GLN A 78 5.96 -15.41 -14.86
N LEU A 79 7.21 -15.89 -14.85
CA LEU A 79 8.42 -15.10 -15.10
C LEU A 79 8.36 -14.34 -16.43
N GLU A 80 7.83 -14.97 -17.47
CA GLU A 80 7.65 -14.37 -18.80
C GLU A 80 6.26 -13.72 -18.97
N GLY A 81 5.52 -13.56 -17.87
CA GLY A 81 4.17 -13.02 -17.89
C GLY A 81 4.15 -11.50 -17.93
N ALA A 82 3.13 -10.93 -18.59
CA ALA A 82 2.97 -9.49 -18.74
C ALA A 82 2.93 -8.71 -17.40
N ASN A 83 2.47 -9.35 -16.31
CA ASN A 83 2.46 -8.70 -14.99
C ASN A 83 3.87 -8.56 -14.40
N VAL A 84 4.76 -9.54 -14.64
CA VAL A 84 6.15 -9.48 -14.21
C VAL A 84 6.93 -8.50 -15.07
N GLU A 85 6.71 -8.51 -16.38
CA GLU A 85 7.33 -7.56 -17.32
C GLU A 85 6.92 -6.11 -17.03
N PHE A 86 5.65 -5.87 -16.77
CA PHE A 86 5.18 -4.54 -16.34
C PHE A 86 5.92 -4.04 -15.08
N ARG A 87 6.15 -4.95 -14.14
CA ARG A 87 6.88 -4.65 -12.91
C ARG A 87 8.30 -4.14 -13.18
N HIS A 88 9.04 -4.80 -14.07
CA HIS A 88 10.42 -4.41 -14.40
C HIS A 88 10.50 -3.00 -15.01
N GLY A 89 9.42 -2.55 -15.65
CA GLY A 89 9.34 -1.22 -16.25
C GLY A 89 8.91 -0.09 -15.33
N VAL A 90 8.52 -0.39 -14.08
CA VAL A 90 7.92 0.62 -13.18
C VAL A 90 8.65 0.68 -11.85
N THR A 91 9.13 1.87 -11.50
CA THR A 91 9.75 2.14 -10.20
C THR A 91 8.68 2.23 -9.13
N LYS A 92 8.58 1.19 -8.28
CA LYS A 92 7.62 1.13 -7.17
C LYS A 92 7.96 -0.03 -6.21
N PRO A 93 7.66 0.09 -4.92
CA PRO A 93 7.67 -1.06 -4.02
C PRO A 93 6.64 -2.09 -4.47
N LEU A 94 7.08 -3.31 -4.69
CA LEU A 94 6.28 -4.40 -5.22
C LEU A 94 6.38 -5.62 -4.33
N GLY A 95 5.30 -6.36 -4.26
CA GLY A 95 5.22 -7.63 -3.57
C GLY A 95 4.73 -8.74 -4.48
N MET A 96 4.88 -9.96 -4.01
CA MET A 96 4.37 -11.14 -4.67
C MET A 96 3.71 -12.04 -3.63
N LYS A 97 2.57 -12.61 -3.96
CA LYS A 97 1.98 -13.67 -3.15
C LYS A 97 2.76 -14.96 -3.37
N ALA A 98 3.46 -15.41 -2.34
CA ALA A 98 4.12 -16.71 -2.32
C ALA A 98 3.12 -17.79 -1.89
N ALA A 99 3.14 -18.95 -2.58
CA ALA A 99 2.41 -20.14 -2.20
C ALA A 99 3.38 -21.18 -1.60
N PRO A 100 2.91 -22.10 -0.72
CA PRO A 100 3.76 -23.13 -0.13
C PRO A 100 4.42 -24.07 -1.15
N THR A 101 3.88 -24.14 -2.35
CA THR A 101 4.35 -24.99 -3.47
C THR A 101 5.32 -24.26 -4.40
N GLN A 102 5.66 -23.00 -4.10
CA GLN A 102 6.50 -22.19 -4.97
C GLN A 102 7.97 -22.51 -4.78
N ASP A 103 8.71 -22.63 -5.87
CA ASP A 103 10.16 -22.76 -5.84
C ASP A 103 10.81 -21.43 -5.47
N THR A 104 11.82 -21.49 -4.60
CA THR A 104 12.61 -20.34 -4.19
C THR A 104 13.32 -19.66 -5.37
N ALA A 105 13.75 -20.45 -6.36
CA ALA A 105 14.40 -19.92 -7.57
C ALA A 105 13.44 -19.06 -8.40
N GLU A 106 12.16 -19.44 -8.51
CA GLU A 106 11.14 -18.61 -9.17
C GLU A 106 10.91 -17.30 -8.42
N CYS A 107 10.88 -17.33 -7.08
CA CYS A 107 10.73 -16.14 -6.27
C CYS A 107 11.87 -15.14 -6.51
N ILE A 108 13.10 -15.62 -6.57
CA ILE A 108 14.30 -14.79 -6.82
C ILE A 108 14.29 -14.22 -8.24
N GLY A 109 13.83 -15.00 -9.23
CA GLY A 109 13.75 -14.57 -10.62
C GLY A 109 12.70 -13.48 -10.88
N ILE A 110 11.76 -13.32 -9.97
CA ILE A 110 10.75 -12.26 -10.04
C ILE A 110 11.23 -10.99 -9.31
N LEU A 111 12.15 -11.07 -8.39
CA LEU A 111 12.71 -9.93 -7.65
C LEU A 111 13.82 -9.23 -8.39
#